data_dfecc2cdbb5d595d0559ebf2c94de34f
#
_entry.id   dfecc2cdbb5d595d0559ebf2c94de34f
#
_cell.length_a   1.000
_cell.length_b   1.000
_cell.length_c   1.000
_cell.angle_alpha   90.00
_cell.angle_beta   90.00
_cell.angle_gamma   90.00
#
_symmetry.space_group_name_H-M   'P 1'
#
loop_
_entity.id
_entity.type
_entity.pdbx_description
1 polymer ?
#
loop_
_entity_poly.entity_id
_entity_poly.type
_entity_poly.pdbx_seq_one_letter_code
_entity_poly.pdbx_strand_id
1 'polypeptide(L)'
;MKARLDAIIQREQAEYLEKLLPSDDPLLAEMEAYAAEHRVPIADREVALFLEITARAIKARRVLEIGMAIAYSVVHLARGMNEDGLVVTIEPNDEMIRASERFLTKAGLRERVRIEKGFALDVIPNLQETFDLLFIDAVKEEYIDYLDVALPRLRSGGVVIVDNVLWGGQVAGEIRSADQEDSTKALREFNQHFVHHTQLLAEVLPVGDGLGYGVKY
;
A
#
# COMPACT_ATOMS: atom_id res chain seq x y z
N MET A 1 28.98 4.59 0.62
CA MET A 1 28.53 5.11 -0.70
C MET A 1 28.30 3.94 -1.63
N LYS A 2 27.10 3.84 -2.27
CA LYS A 2 26.84 2.77 -3.25
C LYS A 2 27.78 2.94 -4.44
N ALA A 3 28.43 1.85 -4.86
CA ALA A 3 29.37 1.88 -6.00
C ALA A 3 28.67 2.04 -7.36
N ARG A 4 27.34 1.82 -7.41
CA ARG A 4 26.53 1.93 -8.62
C ARG A 4 25.29 2.77 -8.31
N LEU A 5 25.06 3.75 -9.18
CA LEU A 5 23.92 4.66 -9.10
C LEU A 5 23.01 4.56 -10.35
N ASP A 6 23.40 3.73 -11.31
CA ASP A 6 22.77 3.61 -12.63
C ASP A 6 21.65 2.56 -12.71
N ALA A 7 21.57 1.66 -11.73
CA ALA A 7 20.47 0.70 -11.60
C ALA A 7 20.32 0.23 -10.15
N ILE A 8 19.10 0.19 -9.65
CA ILE A 8 18.77 -0.40 -8.34
C ILE A 8 18.54 -1.90 -8.51
N ILE A 9 17.71 -2.29 -9.50
CA ILE A 9 17.46 -3.69 -9.88
C ILE A 9 17.60 -3.81 -11.38
N GLN A 10 18.40 -4.79 -11.85
CA GLN A 10 18.52 -5.11 -13.27
C GLN A 10 17.40 -6.04 -13.71
N ARG A 11 17.09 -6.05 -15.00
CA ARG A 11 15.99 -6.84 -15.55
C ARG A 11 16.06 -8.33 -15.18
N GLU A 12 17.23 -8.95 -15.33
CA GLU A 12 17.39 -10.37 -15.00
C GLU A 12 17.19 -10.66 -13.51
N GLN A 13 17.53 -9.70 -12.63
CA GLN A 13 17.28 -9.80 -11.21
C GLN A 13 15.79 -9.66 -10.90
N ALA A 14 15.08 -8.74 -11.55
CA ALA A 14 13.64 -8.57 -11.40
C ALA A 14 12.90 -9.84 -11.84
N GLU A 15 13.22 -10.38 -13.04
CA GLU A 15 12.65 -11.61 -13.57
C GLU A 15 12.95 -12.84 -12.67
N TYR A 16 14.11 -12.87 -12.03
CA TYR A 16 14.45 -13.91 -11.07
C TYR A 16 13.63 -13.80 -9.78
N LEU A 17 13.51 -12.59 -9.22
CA LEU A 17 12.74 -12.34 -7.99
C LEU A 17 11.26 -12.66 -8.20
N GLU A 18 10.68 -12.27 -9.34
CA GLU A 18 9.29 -12.56 -9.68
C GLU A 18 9.00 -14.07 -9.69
N LYS A 19 9.95 -14.88 -10.24
CA LYS A 19 9.83 -16.35 -10.25
C LYS A 19 9.90 -16.98 -8.86
N LEU A 20 10.41 -16.28 -7.86
CA LEU A 20 10.46 -16.75 -6.47
C LEU A 20 9.18 -16.45 -5.69
N LEU A 21 8.30 -15.59 -6.23
CA LEU A 21 7.04 -15.26 -5.57
C LEU A 21 6.10 -16.48 -5.58
N PRO A 22 5.34 -16.72 -4.51
CA PRO A 22 4.32 -17.77 -4.48
C PRO A 22 3.29 -17.54 -5.61
N SER A 23 3.01 -18.58 -6.41
CA SER A 23 2.13 -18.48 -7.58
C SER A 23 0.92 -19.41 -7.52
N ASP A 24 0.78 -20.22 -6.48
CA ASP A 24 -0.17 -21.35 -6.44
C ASP A 24 -1.50 -20.99 -5.72
N ASP A 25 -1.79 -19.70 -5.51
CA ASP A 25 -3.04 -19.28 -4.88
C ASP A 25 -4.13 -18.99 -5.95
N PRO A 26 -5.16 -19.86 -6.07
CA PRO A 26 -6.20 -19.69 -7.09
C PRO A 26 -7.02 -18.41 -6.91
N LEU A 27 -7.17 -17.93 -5.67
CA LEU A 27 -7.90 -16.70 -5.39
C LEU A 27 -7.11 -15.48 -5.89
N LEU A 28 -5.82 -15.41 -5.58
CA LEU A 28 -4.97 -14.31 -6.02
C LEU A 28 -4.86 -14.28 -7.54
N ALA A 29 -4.72 -15.45 -8.19
CA ALA A 29 -4.72 -15.57 -9.65
C ALA A 29 -6.05 -15.07 -10.27
N GLU A 30 -7.20 -15.37 -9.65
CA GLU A 30 -8.51 -14.85 -10.09
C GLU A 30 -8.59 -13.33 -9.92
N MET A 31 -8.08 -12.78 -8.81
CA MET A 31 -8.06 -11.34 -8.56
C MET A 31 -7.18 -10.61 -9.56
N GLU A 32 -6.00 -11.13 -9.87
CA GLU A 32 -5.07 -10.59 -10.87
C GLU A 32 -5.67 -10.63 -12.28
N ALA A 33 -6.33 -11.75 -12.65
CA ALA A 33 -7.03 -11.85 -13.94
C ALA A 33 -8.17 -10.84 -14.05
N TYR A 34 -8.97 -10.69 -12.99
CA TYR A 34 -10.04 -9.69 -12.93
C TYR A 34 -9.48 -8.26 -13.06
N ALA A 35 -8.40 -7.95 -12.33
CA ALA A 35 -7.76 -6.65 -12.39
C ALA A 35 -7.26 -6.33 -13.81
N ALA A 36 -6.63 -7.30 -14.48
CA ALA A 36 -6.16 -7.15 -15.86
C ALA A 36 -7.31 -6.93 -16.85
N GLU A 37 -8.40 -7.71 -16.75
CA GLU A 37 -9.57 -7.61 -17.62
C GLU A 37 -10.28 -6.26 -17.47
N HIS A 38 -10.44 -5.77 -16.23
CA HIS A 38 -11.18 -4.54 -15.92
C HIS A 38 -10.28 -3.31 -15.80
N ARG A 39 -8.96 -3.45 -16.00
CA ARG A 39 -7.95 -2.39 -15.86
C ARG A 39 -7.98 -1.72 -14.48
N VAL A 40 -8.18 -2.52 -13.46
CA VAL A 40 -8.12 -2.05 -12.07
C VAL A 40 -6.67 -2.09 -11.59
N PRO A 41 -6.12 -0.98 -11.09
CA PRO A 41 -4.80 -1.01 -10.47
C PRO A 41 -4.87 -1.81 -9.16
N ILE A 42 -3.91 -2.71 -8.97
CA ILE A 42 -3.68 -3.45 -7.72
C ILE A 42 -2.20 -3.38 -7.38
N ALA A 43 -1.87 -3.54 -6.12
CA ALA A 43 -0.48 -3.59 -5.66
C ALA A 43 0.30 -4.71 -6.39
N ASP A 44 1.58 -4.47 -6.68
CA ASP A 44 2.47 -5.50 -7.21
C ASP A 44 2.57 -6.70 -6.26
N ARG A 45 2.80 -7.89 -6.80
CA ARG A 45 2.86 -9.16 -6.02
C ARG A 45 3.87 -9.10 -4.87
N GLU A 46 5.05 -8.55 -5.13
CA GLU A 46 6.10 -8.38 -4.12
C GLU A 46 5.70 -7.37 -3.05
N VAL A 47 4.98 -6.31 -3.42
CA VAL A 47 4.43 -5.33 -2.47
C VAL A 47 3.40 -5.99 -1.58
N ALA A 48 2.44 -6.72 -2.17
CA ALA A 48 1.40 -7.41 -1.44
C ALA A 48 1.97 -8.46 -0.45
N LEU A 49 2.98 -9.24 -0.90
CA LEU A 49 3.68 -10.18 -0.03
C LEU A 49 4.47 -9.46 1.09
N PHE A 50 5.07 -8.31 0.78
CA PHE A 50 5.77 -7.50 1.78
C PHE A 50 4.82 -6.98 2.86
N LEU A 51 3.60 -6.58 2.48
CA LEU A 51 2.54 -6.18 3.42
C LEU A 51 2.18 -7.35 4.36
N GLU A 52 1.98 -8.56 3.81
CA GLU A 52 1.68 -9.77 4.60
C GLU A 52 2.79 -10.10 5.60
N ILE A 53 4.04 -10.10 5.13
CA ILE A 53 5.23 -10.35 5.96
C ILE A 53 5.33 -9.30 7.08
N THR A 54 5.13 -8.02 6.75
CA THR A 54 5.23 -6.93 7.73
C THR A 54 4.12 -7.03 8.77
N ALA A 55 2.86 -7.23 8.35
CA ALA A 55 1.74 -7.39 9.26
C ALA A 55 1.98 -8.54 10.26
N ARG A 56 2.53 -9.66 9.76
CA ARG A 56 2.90 -10.82 10.58
C ARG A 56 4.07 -10.53 11.53
N ALA A 57 5.12 -9.87 11.05
CA ALA A 57 6.32 -9.57 11.83
C ALA A 57 6.01 -8.66 13.03
N ILE A 58 5.15 -7.65 12.84
CA ILE A 58 4.74 -6.73 13.92
C ILE A 58 3.54 -7.27 14.73
N LYS A 59 3.02 -8.46 14.37
CA LYS A 59 1.82 -9.05 14.99
C LYS A 59 0.64 -8.09 14.97
N ALA A 60 0.40 -7.46 13.82
CA ALA A 60 -0.63 -6.46 13.65
C ALA A 60 -2.01 -7.01 14.03
N ARG A 61 -2.79 -6.20 14.75
CA ARG A 61 -4.20 -6.46 15.09
C ARG A 61 -5.14 -5.48 14.42
N ARG A 62 -4.67 -4.27 14.13
CA ARG A 62 -5.45 -3.24 13.45
C ARG A 62 -4.63 -2.59 12.37
N VAL A 63 -5.13 -2.67 11.16
CA VAL A 63 -4.52 -2.05 9.98
C VAL A 63 -5.49 -1.03 9.41
N LEU A 64 -4.98 0.16 9.07
CA LEU A 64 -5.70 1.13 8.24
C LEU A 64 -5.10 1.12 6.84
N GLU A 65 -5.94 0.96 5.84
CA GLU A 65 -5.58 1.07 4.43
C GLU A 65 -6.34 2.21 3.77
N ILE A 66 -5.64 2.99 2.96
CA ILE A 66 -6.19 4.07 2.14
C ILE A 66 -6.04 3.69 0.68
N GLY A 67 -7.19 3.39 0.03
CA GLY A 67 -7.23 2.85 -1.33
C GLY A 67 -7.30 1.33 -1.35
N MET A 68 -8.53 0.79 -1.44
CA MET A 68 -8.78 -0.65 -1.40
C MET A 68 -8.81 -1.30 -2.78
N ALA A 69 -9.32 -0.59 -3.77
CA ALA A 69 -9.68 -1.15 -5.08
C ALA A 69 -10.50 -2.46 -4.93
N ILE A 70 -10.00 -3.60 -5.40
CA ILE A 70 -10.66 -4.90 -5.29
C ILE A 70 -10.22 -5.73 -4.07
N ALA A 71 -9.53 -5.13 -3.10
CA ALA A 71 -9.03 -5.74 -1.87
C ALA A 71 -7.87 -6.73 -2.04
N TYR A 72 -7.03 -6.60 -3.06
CA TYR A 72 -5.86 -7.46 -3.25
C TYR A 72 -4.86 -7.34 -2.10
N SER A 73 -4.44 -6.12 -1.77
CA SER A 73 -3.61 -5.79 -0.60
C SER A 73 -4.28 -6.16 0.72
N VAL A 74 -5.60 -5.92 0.86
CA VAL A 74 -6.39 -6.29 2.06
C VAL A 74 -6.32 -7.78 2.35
N VAL A 75 -6.40 -8.65 1.33
CA VAL A 75 -6.30 -10.10 1.50
C VAL A 75 -4.94 -10.47 2.09
N HIS A 76 -3.85 -9.90 1.59
CA HIS A 76 -2.50 -10.13 2.10
C HIS A 76 -2.32 -9.58 3.53
N LEU A 77 -2.76 -8.36 3.79
CA LEU A 77 -2.75 -7.77 5.12
C LEU A 77 -3.47 -8.67 6.14
N ALA A 78 -4.71 -9.07 5.82
CA ALA A 78 -5.53 -9.89 6.71
C ALA A 78 -4.92 -11.29 6.95
N ARG A 79 -4.26 -11.88 5.96
CA ARG A 79 -3.54 -13.17 6.09
C ARG A 79 -2.28 -13.04 6.97
N GLY A 80 -1.61 -11.91 6.91
CA GLY A 80 -0.45 -11.61 7.74
C GLY A 80 -0.78 -11.35 9.20
N MET A 81 -1.97 -10.82 9.47
CA MET A 81 -2.41 -10.44 10.81
C MET A 81 -2.77 -11.64 11.70
N ASN A 82 -2.90 -11.40 13.01
CA ASN A 82 -3.51 -12.35 13.92
C ASN A 82 -4.96 -12.68 13.51
N GLU A 83 -5.48 -13.84 13.93
CA GLU A 83 -6.83 -14.29 13.56
C GLU A 83 -7.94 -13.33 14.02
N ASP A 84 -7.75 -12.63 15.13
CA ASP A 84 -8.64 -11.60 15.67
C ASP A 84 -8.37 -10.19 15.10
N GLY A 85 -7.52 -10.09 14.08
CA GLY A 85 -7.15 -8.83 13.46
C GLY A 85 -8.25 -8.25 12.57
N LEU A 86 -8.34 -6.92 12.53
CA LEU A 86 -9.27 -6.15 11.71
C LEU A 86 -8.51 -5.22 10.76
N VAL A 87 -8.79 -5.33 9.47
CA VAL A 87 -8.42 -4.32 8.47
C VAL A 87 -9.57 -3.33 8.34
N VAL A 88 -9.27 -2.05 8.51
CA VAL A 88 -10.16 -0.94 8.15
C VAL A 88 -9.62 -0.39 6.83
N THR A 89 -10.42 -0.39 5.79
CA THR A 89 -10.02 0.09 4.47
C THR A 89 -11.01 1.10 3.93
N ILE A 90 -10.51 2.08 3.19
CA ILE A 90 -11.31 3.22 2.71
C ILE A 90 -11.36 3.18 1.18
N GLU A 91 -12.57 3.24 0.62
CA GLU A 91 -12.81 3.20 -0.83
C GLU A 91 -14.07 4.01 -1.20
N PRO A 92 -13.99 5.00 -2.08
CA PRO A 92 -15.16 5.77 -2.49
C PRO A 92 -16.01 5.08 -3.59
N ASN A 93 -15.43 4.14 -4.36
CA ASN A 93 -16.06 3.58 -5.54
C ASN A 93 -16.93 2.36 -5.23
N ASP A 94 -18.22 2.47 -5.51
CA ASP A 94 -19.20 1.38 -5.27
C ASP A 94 -18.91 0.10 -6.08
N GLU A 95 -18.34 0.20 -7.27
CA GLU A 95 -18.00 -0.95 -8.09
C GLU A 95 -16.83 -1.73 -7.47
N MET A 96 -15.82 -1.01 -7.02
CA MET A 96 -14.67 -1.58 -6.31
C MET A 96 -15.12 -2.25 -5.01
N ILE A 97 -15.99 -1.60 -4.23
CA ILE A 97 -16.56 -2.18 -3.01
C ILE A 97 -17.31 -3.48 -3.31
N ARG A 98 -18.15 -3.52 -4.34
CA ARG A 98 -18.88 -4.77 -4.72
C ARG A 98 -17.93 -5.88 -5.16
N ALA A 99 -16.90 -5.55 -5.92
CA ALA A 99 -15.89 -6.53 -6.34
C ALA A 99 -15.09 -7.06 -5.14
N SER A 100 -14.66 -6.17 -4.24
CA SER A 100 -13.91 -6.54 -3.04
C SER A 100 -14.73 -7.44 -2.11
N GLU A 101 -16.00 -7.15 -1.87
CA GLU A 101 -16.87 -7.98 -1.03
C GLU A 101 -16.97 -9.43 -1.56
N ARG A 102 -17.06 -9.61 -2.88
CA ARG A 102 -17.04 -10.93 -3.52
C ARG A 102 -15.73 -11.67 -3.23
N PHE A 103 -14.59 -11.01 -3.41
CA PHE A 103 -13.27 -11.62 -3.19
C PHE A 103 -13.01 -11.90 -1.71
N LEU A 104 -13.34 -10.97 -0.83
CA LEU A 104 -13.21 -11.15 0.62
C LEU A 104 -14.08 -12.30 1.14
N THR A 105 -15.29 -12.48 0.59
CA THR A 105 -16.14 -13.63 0.90
C THR A 105 -15.51 -14.94 0.44
N LYS A 106 -14.98 -15.00 -0.79
CA LYS A 106 -14.24 -16.17 -1.29
C LYS A 106 -13.00 -16.49 -0.46
N ALA A 107 -12.32 -15.46 0.02
CA ALA A 107 -11.15 -15.59 0.90
C ALA A 107 -11.51 -16.09 2.31
N GLY A 108 -12.79 -16.06 2.72
CA GLY A 108 -13.21 -16.28 4.10
C GLY A 108 -12.77 -15.18 5.07
N LEU A 109 -12.51 -13.96 4.54
CA LEU A 109 -11.96 -12.83 5.30
C LEU A 109 -12.97 -11.70 5.51
N ARG A 110 -14.20 -11.82 5.01
CA ARG A 110 -15.17 -10.71 5.00
C ARG A 110 -15.42 -10.13 6.40
N GLU A 111 -15.50 -10.96 7.43
CA GLU A 111 -15.75 -10.55 8.82
C GLU A 111 -14.53 -9.87 9.48
N ARG A 112 -13.37 -9.96 8.84
CA ARG A 112 -12.12 -9.34 9.31
C ARG A 112 -11.80 -8.04 8.60
N VAL A 113 -12.71 -7.53 7.77
CA VAL A 113 -12.51 -6.32 6.98
C VAL A 113 -13.70 -5.38 7.15
N ARG A 114 -13.44 -4.18 7.61
CA ARG A 114 -14.41 -3.08 7.64
C ARG A 114 -14.11 -2.12 6.50
N ILE A 115 -15.05 -2.02 5.59
CA ILE A 115 -14.97 -1.11 4.45
C ILE A 115 -15.68 0.19 4.81
N GLU A 116 -14.93 1.27 4.86
CA GLU A 116 -15.44 2.62 5.03
C GLU A 116 -15.62 3.27 3.64
N LYS A 117 -16.88 3.48 3.24
CA LYS A 117 -17.18 4.13 1.97
C LYS A 117 -17.01 5.63 2.09
N GLY A 118 -16.11 6.20 1.29
CA GLY A 118 -15.89 7.65 1.22
C GLY A 118 -14.48 8.02 0.81
N PHE A 119 -14.20 9.31 0.78
CA PHE A 119 -12.86 9.84 0.59
C PHE A 119 -12.08 9.81 1.89
N ALA A 120 -10.80 9.45 1.82
CA ALA A 120 -10.00 9.19 3.01
C ALA A 120 -9.88 10.40 3.94
N LEU A 121 -9.74 11.60 3.39
CA LEU A 121 -9.64 12.85 4.17
C LEU A 121 -10.92 13.17 4.95
N ASP A 122 -12.08 12.68 4.49
CA ASP A 122 -13.36 12.84 5.20
C ASP A 122 -13.58 11.74 6.24
N VAL A 123 -13.11 10.53 5.95
CA VAL A 123 -13.34 9.34 6.78
C VAL A 123 -12.38 9.27 7.98
N ILE A 124 -11.08 9.44 7.75
CA ILE A 124 -10.04 9.23 8.77
C ILE A 124 -10.24 10.08 10.03
N PRO A 125 -10.62 11.37 9.96
CA PRO A 125 -10.85 12.18 11.16
C PRO A 125 -11.92 11.60 12.11
N ASN A 126 -12.87 10.83 11.56
CA ASN A 126 -13.98 10.24 12.31
C ASN A 126 -13.65 8.86 12.91
N LEU A 127 -12.56 8.22 12.50
CA LEU A 127 -12.12 6.95 13.07
C LEU A 127 -11.65 7.18 14.51
N GLN A 128 -12.00 6.24 15.40
CA GLN A 128 -11.63 6.32 16.82
C GLN A 128 -10.52 5.35 17.21
N GLU A 129 -10.22 4.42 16.33
CA GLU A 129 -9.25 3.35 16.57
C GLU A 129 -7.82 3.84 16.51
N THR A 130 -6.95 3.09 17.16
CA THR A 130 -5.49 3.17 17.01
C THR A 130 -5.03 1.96 16.21
N PHE A 131 -4.14 2.19 15.24
CA PHE A 131 -3.67 1.19 14.29
C PHE A 131 -2.22 0.77 14.56
N ASP A 132 -1.87 -0.44 14.17
CA ASP A 132 -0.52 -1.00 14.21
C ASP A 132 0.24 -0.75 12.90
N LEU A 133 -0.49 -0.71 11.79
CA LEU A 133 0.02 -0.50 10.44
C LEU A 133 -0.90 0.44 9.68
N LEU A 134 -0.31 1.37 8.94
CA LEU A 134 -0.95 2.23 7.97
C LEU A 134 -0.40 1.88 6.57
N PHE A 135 -1.27 1.61 5.62
CA PHE A 135 -0.93 1.44 4.20
C PHE A 135 -1.61 2.52 3.36
N ILE A 136 -0.83 3.21 2.53
CA ILE A 136 -1.31 4.30 1.66
C ILE A 136 -1.03 3.91 0.20
N ASP A 137 -2.09 3.74 -0.59
CA ASP A 137 -2.04 3.51 -2.03
C ASP A 137 -3.30 4.07 -2.71
N ALA A 138 -3.38 5.38 -2.82
CA ALA A 138 -4.53 6.08 -3.40
C ALA A 138 -4.09 7.23 -4.32
N VAL A 139 -4.73 8.40 -4.21
CA VAL A 139 -4.43 9.59 -5.01
C VAL A 139 -3.10 10.19 -4.57
N LYS A 140 -2.12 10.22 -5.48
CA LYS A 140 -0.71 10.56 -5.17
C LYS A 140 -0.56 12.02 -4.69
N GLU A 141 -1.38 12.91 -5.21
CA GLU A 141 -1.44 14.33 -4.86
C GLU A 141 -1.86 14.59 -3.40
N GLU A 142 -2.52 13.61 -2.77
CA GLU A 142 -3.02 13.72 -1.39
C GLU A 142 -2.17 12.93 -0.36
N TYR A 143 -1.02 12.37 -0.75
CA TYR A 143 -0.21 11.50 0.12
C TYR A 143 0.29 12.19 1.38
N ILE A 144 0.67 13.47 1.31
CA ILE A 144 1.06 14.25 2.50
C ILE A 144 -0.14 14.38 3.43
N ASP A 145 -1.30 14.78 2.90
CA ASP A 145 -2.50 14.97 3.69
C ASP A 145 -2.98 13.65 4.32
N TYR A 146 -2.92 12.53 3.56
CA TYR A 146 -3.23 11.21 4.10
C TYR A 146 -2.32 10.83 5.27
N LEU A 147 -1.02 11.06 5.13
CA LEU A 147 -0.06 10.79 6.20
C LEU A 147 -0.37 11.64 7.43
N ASP A 148 -0.57 12.94 7.25
CA ASP A 148 -0.78 13.88 8.34
C ASP A 148 -2.06 13.60 9.14
N VAL A 149 -3.15 13.21 8.47
CA VAL A 149 -4.41 12.89 9.16
C VAL A 149 -4.43 11.48 9.77
N ALA A 150 -3.68 10.52 9.18
CA ALA A 150 -3.67 9.14 9.66
C ALA A 150 -2.58 8.87 10.72
N LEU A 151 -1.44 9.56 10.65
CA LEU A 151 -0.32 9.35 11.58
C LEU A 151 -0.69 9.51 13.06
N PRO A 152 -1.55 10.45 13.48
CA PRO A 152 -2.03 10.52 14.86
C PRO A 152 -2.77 9.25 15.33
N ARG A 153 -3.35 8.48 14.40
CA ARG A 153 -4.05 7.22 14.68
C ARG A 153 -3.11 6.01 14.72
N LEU A 154 -1.87 6.14 14.30
CA LEU A 154 -0.86 5.10 14.38
C LEU A 154 -0.22 5.10 15.78
N ARG A 155 -0.10 3.94 16.42
CA ARG A 155 0.59 3.83 17.72
C ARG A 155 2.10 4.10 17.60
N SER A 156 2.75 4.41 18.70
CA SER A 156 4.23 4.36 18.79
C SER A 156 4.73 2.95 18.46
N GLY A 157 5.80 2.83 17.68
CA GLY A 157 6.30 1.58 17.11
C GLY A 157 5.40 0.99 16.03
N GLY A 158 4.34 1.69 15.60
CA GLY A 158 3.52 1.30 14.44
C GLY A 158 4.24 1.61 13.12
N VAL A 159 3.84 0.90 12.07
CA VAL A 159 4.48 0.95 10.75
C VAL A 159 3.63 1.71 9.75
N VAL A 160 4.26 2.58 8.95
CA VAL A 160 3.68 3.20 7.76
C VAL A 160 4.32 2.57 6.53
N ILE A 161 3.49 2.15 5.56
CA ILE A 161 3.92 1.71 4.24
C ILE A 161 3.17 2.54 3.21
N VAL A 162 3.88 3.06 2.21
CA VAL A 162 3.32 3.89 1.15
C VAL A 162 3.79 3.36 -0.19
N ASP A 163 2.86 3.05 -1.09
CA ASP A 163 3.19 2.47 -2.39
C ASP A 163 3.47 3.52 -3.48
N ASN A 164 4.15 3.09 -4.53
CA ASN A 164 4.47 3.84 -5.76
C ASN A 164 5.31 5.12 -5.54
N VAL A 165 6.12 5.17 -4.50
CA VAL A 165 6.90 6.37 -4.17
C VAL A 165 8.08 6.62 -5.13
N LEU A 166 8.43 5.65 -6.02
CA LEU A 166 9.40 5.84 -7.10
C LEU A 166 8.75 6.18 -8.44
N TRP A 167 7.47 5.89 -8.62
CA TRP A 167 6.64 6.31 -9.76
C TRP A 167 7.27 6.02 -11.12
N GLY A 168 7.60 4.76 -11.37
CA GLY A 168 8.31 4.33 -12.59
C GLY A 168 9.67 5.02 -12.77
N GLY A 169 10.29 5.50 -11.68
CA GLY A 169 11.55 6.23 -11.68
C GLY A 169 11.43 7.72 -12.02
N GLN A 170 10.23 8.25 -12.29
CA GLN A 170 10.03 9.65 -12.68
C GLN A 170 10.37 10.64 -11.57
N VAL A 171 10.24 10.23 -10.28
CA VAL A 171 10.63 11.07 -9.14
C VAL A 171 12.13 11.41 -9.13
N ALA A 172 12.97 10.57 -9.72
CA ALA A 172 14.42 10.77 -9.81
C ALA A 172 14.90 11.27 -11.19
N GLY A 173 14.01 11.34 -12.18
CA GLY A 173 14.36 11.64 -13.57
C GLY A 173 13.43 12.67 -14.22
N GLU A 174 13.29 12.56 -15.52
CA GLU A 174 12.38 13.38 -16.32
C GLU A 174 10.94 12.87 -16.23
N ILE A 175 9.99 13.78 -16.24
CA ILE A 175 8.57 13.47 -16.32
C ILE A 175 8.25 13.01 -17.73
N ARG A 176 7.69 11.80 -17.88
CA ARG A 176 7.52 11.16 -19.18
C ARG A 176 6.26 11.58 -19.92
N SER A 177 5.24 12.03 -19.18
CA SER A 177 3.97 12.47 -19.77
C SER A 177 3.31 13.55 -18.93
N ALA A 178 2.55 14.45 -19.58
CA ALA A 178 1.92 15.59 -18.92
C ALA A 178 0.83 15.19 -17.93
N ASP A 179 0.15 14.07 -18.15
CA ASP A 179 -0.87 13.51 -17.26
C ASP A 179 -0.30 12.95 -15.95
N GLN A 180 1.02 12.72 -15.88
CA GLN A 180 1.71 12.25 -14.67
C GLN A 180 2.52 13.37 -13.98
N GLU A 181 2.46 14.58 -14.49
CA GLU A 181 3.29 15.68 -13.98
C GLU A 181 2.95 16.04 -12.54
N ASP A 182 1.65 16.19 -12.23
CA ASP A 182 1.20 16.58 -10.90
C ASP A 182 1.49 15.49 -9.87
N SER A 183 1.18 14.24 -10.17
CA SER A 183 1.52 13.09 -9.32
C SER A 183 3.03 12.97 -9.08
N THR A 184 3.85 13.19 -10.13
CA THR A 184 5.31 13.13 -9.99
C THR A 184 5.84 14.22 -9.06
N LYS A 185 5.32 15.46 -9.20
CA LYS A 185 5.70 16.58 -8.31
C LYS A 185 5.28 16.29 -6.87
N ALA A 186 4.03 15.87 -6.68
CA ALA A 186 3.50 15.54 -5.36
C ALA A 186 4.31 14.44 -4.67
N LEU A 187 4.67 13.38 -5.40
CA LEU A 187 5.50 12.29 -4.85
C LEU A 187 6.94 12.73 -4.53
N ARG A 188 7.52 13.66 -5.28
CA ARG A 188 8.83 14.25 -4.92
C ARG A 188 8.76 15.00 -3.59
N GLU A 189 7.72 15.79 -3.41
CA GLU A 189 7.47 16.52 -2.16
C GLU A 189 7.17 15.55 -1.02
N PHE A 190 6.28 14.58 -1.26
CA PHE A 190 5.97 13.54 -0.29
C PHE A 190 7.21 12.78 0.17
N ASN A 191 8.08 12.34 -0.74
CA ASN A 191 9.28 11.57 -0.38
C ASN A 191 10.20 12.38 0.55
N GLN A 192 10.37 13.68 0.30
CA GLN A 192 11.13 14.57 1.19
C GLN A 192 10.45 14.73 2.54
N HIS A 193 9.13 14.96 2.54
CA HIS A 193 8.34 15.06 3.77
C HIS A 193 8.42 13.78 4.60
N PHE A 194 8.26 12.62 3.96
CA PHE A 194 8.21 11.31 4.61
C PHE A 194 9.55 10.93 5.27
N VAL A 195 10.66 11.02 4.54
CA VAL A 195 11.98 10.61 5.07
C VAL A 195 12.55 11.57 6.11
N HIS A 196 12.06 12.81 6.15
CA HIS A 196 12.47 13.81 7.14
C HIS A 196 11.40 14.07 8.21
N HIS A 197 10.35 13.27 8.24
CA HIS A 197 9.24 13.47 9.17
C HIS A 197 9.70 13.27 10.62
N THR A 198 9.44 14.26 11.49
CA THR A 198 9.97 14.29 12.87
C THR A 198 9.46 13.17 13.78
N GLN A 199 8.32 12.55 13.43
CA GLN A 199 7.72 11.45 14.19
C GLN A 199 7.99 10.06 13.58
N LEU A 200 8.77 9.97 12.49
CA LEU A 200 9.04 8.71 11.78
C LEU A 200 10.54 8.46 11.66
N LEU A 201 10.95 7.22 11.85
CA LEU A 201 12.18 6.69 11.28
C LEU A 201 11.81 6.03 9.95
N ALA A 202 12.17 6.66 8.84
CA ALA A 202 11.66 6.28 7.53
C ALA A 202 12.71 6.28 6.42
N GLU A 203 12.52 5.43 5.42
CA GLU A 203 13.29 5.42 4.17
C GLU A 203 12.45 4.95 2.99
N VAL A 204 12.98 5.06 1.77
CA VAL A 204 12.39 4.52 0.54
C VAL A 204 13.11 3.22 0.16
N LEU A 205 12.34 2.14 0.02
CA LEU A 205 12.81 0.82 -0.38
C LEU A 205 12.51 0.57 -1.87
N PRO A 206 13.44 -0.03 -2.63
CA PRO A 206 13.22 -0.38 -4.03
C PRO A 206 12.50 -1.73 -4.15
N VAL A 207 11.26 -1.79 -3.68
CA VAL A 207 10.34 -2.94 -3.81
C VAL A 207 9.16 -2.48 -4.64
N GLY A 208 8.76 -3.25 -5.66
CA GLY A 208 7.74 -2.81 -6.62
C GLY A 208 8.12 -1.47 -7.27
N ASP A 209 7.15 -0.59 -7.38
CA ASP A 209 7.36 0.80 -7.82
C ASP A 209 7.82 1.75 -6.68
N GLY A 210 8.52 1.19 -5.71
CA GLY A 210 9.07 1.89 -4.55
C GLY A 210 8.11 1.95 -3.37
N LEU A 211 8.58 1.48 -2.22
CA LEU A 211 7.85 1.58 -0.96
C LEU A 211 8.49 2.62 -0.03
N GLY A 212 7.69 3.59 0.43
CA GLY A 212 7.99 4.32 1.65
C GLY A 212 7.77 3.39 2.84
N TYR A 213 8.78 3.22 3.69
CA TYR A 213 8.68 2.40 4.90
C TYR A 213 9.11 3.22 6.12
N GLY A 214 8.23 3.37 7.09
CA GLY A 214 8.48 4.16 8.28
C GLY A 214 7.97 3.51 9.55
N VAL A 215 8.64 3.78 10.66
CA VAL A 215 8.22 3.37 12.01
C VAL A 215 8.00 4.63 12.84
N LYS A 216 6.85 4.75 13.49
CA LYS A 216 6.52 5.88 14.37
C LYS A 216 7.27 5.76 15.70
N TYR A 217 7.93 6.86 16.13
CA TYR A 217 8.59 6.95 17.44
C TYR A 217 7.63 6.78 18.62
#